data_53273156e9b43f214acbff9b183d5ed1
#
_entry.id   53273156e9b43f214acbff9b183d5ed1
#
_cell.length_a   1.000
_cell.length_b   1.000
_cell.length_c   1.000
_cell.angle_alpha   90.00
_cell.angle_beta   90.00
_cell.angle_gamma   90.00
#
_symmetry.space_group_name_H-M   'P 1'
#
loop_
_entity.id
_entity.type
_entity.pdbx_description
1 polymer ?
#
loop_
_entity_poly.entity_id
_entity_poly.type
_entity_poly.pdbx_seq_one_letter_code
_entity_poly.pdbx_strand_id
1 'polypeptide(L)'
;QWGGMEATRIIAVRHGETSWNVDARIQGQLDIQLNDTGRWQARRVGHALSSEQLSAIYSSDLGRAHETARAIADAAGIPVVAHSGLRERRFGLFEGKTFDEIHQTWPDHAHDWKKRIPEWEPPEGGESLLQLRERVTRTVSDLAARHCGEQIAVVAHGGVLDTLYRI
;
A
#
# COMPACT_ATOMS: atom_id res chain seq x y z
N GLN A 1 0.79 -30.71 19.55
CA GLN A 1 2.01 -30.21 18.94
C GLN A 1 1.68 -29.40 17.69
N TRP A 2 2.34 -28.31 17.52
CA TRP A 2 2.12 -27.39 16.41
C TRP A 2 2.87 -27.75 15.14
N GLY A 3 3.43 -28.92 15.09
CA GLY A 3 4.39 -29.40 14.11
C GLY A 3 4.18 -28.89 12.70
N GLY A 4 5.02 -28.00 12.24
CA GLY A 4 5.07 -27.56 10.88
C GLY A 4 4.23 -26.37 10.50
N MET A 5 3.44 -25.82 11.43
CA MET A 5 2.69 -24.57 11.18
C MET A 5 3.60 -23.38 11.36
N GLU A 6 4.45 -23.15 10.39
CA GLU A 6 5.31 -21.98 10.40
C GLU A 6 4.61 -20.78 9.81
N ALA A 7 4.81 -19.61 10.43
CA ALA A 7 4.23 -18.37 9.96
C ALA A 7 4.89 -17.91 8.65
N THR A 8 4.14 -17.23 7.82
CA THR A 8 4.67 -16.52 6.67
C THR A 8 5.35 -15.24 7.14
N ARG A 9 6.56 -15.01 6.69
CA ARG A 9 7.27 -13.77 6.97
C ARG A 9 6.99 -12.77 5.84
N ILE A 10 6.49 -11.59 6.20
CA ILE A 10 6.14 -10.56 5.24
C ILE A 10 7.10 -9.38 5.39
N ILE A 11 7.77 -9.02 4.31
CA ILE A 11 8.51 -7.77 4.21
C ILE A 11 7.57 -6.78 3.53
N ALA A 12 7.07 -5.81 4.32
CA ALA A 12 6.16 -4.80 3.82
C ALA A 12 6.97 -3.61 3.29
N VAL A 13 6.66 -3.20 2.06
CA VAL A 13 7.39 -2.13 1.37
C VAL A 13 6.41 -1.08 0.91
N ARG A 14 6.70 0.19 1.25
CA ARG A 14 5.95 1.32 0.73
C ARG A 14 6.52 1.71 -0.64
N HIS A 15 5.63 2.08 -1.58
CA HIS A 15 6.05 2.56 -2.89
C HIS A 15 6.93 3.81 -2.79
N GLY A 16 7.71 4.07 -3.84
CA GLY A 16 8.55 5.24 -3.94
C GLY A 16 7.77 6.54 -4.11
N GLU A 17 8.50 7.65 -4.11
CA GLU A 17 7.91 8.99 -4.17
C GLU A 17 7.24 9.27 -5.52
N THR A 18 6.11 9.99 -5.46
CA THR A 18 5.42 10.56 -6.63
C THR A 18 5.44 12.08 -6.53
N SER A 19 5.12 12.78 -7.62
CA SER A 19 4.97 14.24 -7.57
C SER A 19 3.88 14.68 -6.58
N TRP A 20 2.85 13.86 -6.40
CA TRP A 20 1.78 14.16 -5.46
C TRP A 20 2.21 13.97 -4.01
N ASN A 21 3.18 13.11 -3.72
CA ASN A 21 3.80 13.07 -2.40
C ASN A 21 4.52 14.38 -2.11
N VAL A 22 5.25 14.92 -3.08
CA VAL A 22 5.95 16.21 -2.94
C VAL A 22 4.96 17.34 -2.68
N ASP A 23 3.84 17.36 -3.40
CA ASP A 23 2.82 18.40 -3.30
C ASP A 23 1.83 18.15 -2.15
N ALA A 24 1.98 17.07 -1.39
CA ALA A 24 1.08 16.67 -0.31
C ALA A 24 -0.37 16.49 -0.78
N ARG A 25 -0.57 15.99 -2.01
CA ARG A 25 -1.89 15.70 -2.57
C ARG A 25 -2.28 14.26 -2.28
N ILE A 26 -3.54 14.08 -1.92
CA ILE A 26 -4.11 12.75 -1.64
C ILE A 26 -4.23 11.99 -2.95
N GLN A 27 -3.61 10.82 -3.02
CA GLN A 27 -3.57 10.01 -4.25
C GLN A 27 -4.69 8.98 -4.28
N GLY A 28 -4.96 8.32 -3.16
CA GLY A 28 -5.99 7.30 -3.09
C GLY A 28 -5.77 6.21 -4.13
N GLN A 29 -6.78 5.93 -4.94
CA GLN A 29 -6.68 4.95 -6.02
C GLN A 29 -6.41 5.58 -7.40
N LEU A 30 -6.10 6.86 -7.45
CA LEU A 30 -5.63 7.46 -8.70
C LEU A 30 -4.22 6.93 -9.01
N ASP A 31 -3.96 6.72 -10.28
CA ASP A 31 -2.75 6.04 -10.75
C ASP A 31 -1.63 7.05 -11.06
N ILE A 32 -1.11 7.65 -10.00
CA ILE A 32 0.01 8.59 -10.11
C ILE A 32 1.32 7.79 -10.14
N GLN A 33 2.14 8.06 -11.13
CA GLN A 33 3.39 7.32 -11.34
C GLN A 33 4.52 7.83 -10.43
N LEU A 34 5.56 7.03 -10.26
CA LEU A 34 6.76 7.45 -9.55
C LEU A 34 7.43 8.62 -10.28
N ASN A 35 8.02 9.53 -9.51
CA ASN A 35 8.96 10.52 -10.05
C ASN A 35 10.37 9.93 -10.05
N ASP A 36 11.37 10.73 -10.47
CA ASP A 36 12.76 10.25 -10.56
C ASP A 36 13.33 9.84 -9.20
N THR A 37 12.98 10.59 -8.14
CA THR A 37 13.37 10.25 -6.77
C THR A 37 12.74 8.90 -6.37
N GLY A 38 11.47 8.69 -6.70
CA GLY A 38 10.77 7.45 -6.41
C GLY A 38 11.39 6.25 -7.12
N ARG A 39 11.82 6.42 -8.37
CA ARG A 39 12.51 5.36 -9.10
C ARG A 39 13.86 5.03 -8.49
N TRP A 40 14.57 6.04 -8.05
CA TRP A 40 15.83 5.84 -7.33
C TRP A 40 15.60 5.08 -6.00
N GLN A 41 14.57 5.47 -5.25
CA GLN A 41 14.19 4.78 -4.02
C GLN A 41 13.83 3.32 -4.30
N ALA A 42 13.09 3.06 -5.36
CA ALA A 42 12.72 1.70 -5.76
C ALA A 42 13.96 0.83 -6.05
N ARG A 43 14.92 1.38 -6.79
CA ARG A 43 16.18 0.69 -7.06
C ARG A 43 16.97 0.38 -5.78
N ARG A 44 16.96 1.33 -4.84
CA ARG A 44 17.64 1.15 -3.54
C ARG A 44 17.00 0.02 -2.74
N VAL A 45 15.67 -0.03 -2.69
CA VAL A 45 14.94 -1.11 -2.02
C VAL A 45 15.24 -2.45 -2.69
N GLY A 46 15.21 -2.49 -4.01
CA GLY A 46 15.54 -3.70 -4.75
C GLY A 46 16.95 -4.21 -4.43
N HIS A 47 17.91 -3.31 -4.36
CA HIS A 47 19.27 -3.67 -3.97
C HIS A 47 19.34 -4.15 -2.52
N ALA A 48 18.67 -3.45 -1.61
CA ALA A 48 18.65 -3.82 -0.20
C ALA A 48 18.05 -5.20 0.05
N LEU A 49 17.05 -5.59 -0.74
CA LEU A 49 16.39 -6.89 -0.62
C LEU A 49 17.03 -7.99 -1.48
N SER A 50 18.09 -7.68 -2.22
CA SER A 50 18.70 -8.66 -3.15
C SER A 50 19.31 -9.85 -2.44
N SER A 51 19.68 -9.73 -1.18
CA SER A 51 20.21 -10.83 -0.37
C SER A 51 19.11 -11.64 0.33
N GLU A 52 17.86 -11.20 0.27
CA GLU A 52 16.76 -11.92 0.91
C GLU A 52 16.25 -13.04 0.01
N GLN A 53 15.86 -14.16 0.62
CA GLN A 53 15.21 -15.24 -0.09
C GLN A 53 13.71 -14.97 -0.11
N LEU A 54 13.22 -14.52 -1.25
CA LEU A 54 11.80 -14.21 -1.43
C LEU A 54 11.15 -15.31 -2.26
N SER A 55 10.09 -15.90 -1.74
CA SER A 55 9.29 -16.89 -2.47
C SER A 55 8.33 -16.25 -3.44
N ALA A 56 7.90 -15.00 -3.15
CA ALA A 56 7.00 -14.26 -4.02
C ALA A 56 7.11 -12.76 -3.74
N ILE A 57 6.72 -11.97 -4.73
CA ILE A 57 6.60 -10.51 -4.60
C ILE A 57 5.19 -10.15 -5.04
N TYR A 58 4.39 -9.66 -4.10
CA TYR A 58 3.03 -9.18 -4.36
C TYR A 58 3.02 -7.65 -4.32
N SER A 59 2.21 -7.06 -5.16
CA SER A 59 2.15 -5.60 -5.28
C SER A 59 0.73 -5.15 -5.53
N SER A 60 0.39 -3.97 -5.02
CA SER A 60 -0.75 -3.23 -5.53
C SER A 60 -0.61 -3.08 -7.05
N ASP A 61 -1.72 -3.09 -7.77
CA ASP A 61 -1.72 -2.91 -9.21
C ASP A 61 -1.65 -1.44 -9.64
N LEU A 62 -1.64 -0.50 -8.69
CA LEU A 62 -1.38 0.91 -9.01
C LEU A 62 0.10 1.09 -9.39
N GLY A 63 0.34 1.90 -10.42
CA GLY A 63 1.65 1.98 -11.06
C GLY A 63 2.81 2.32 -10.12
N ARG A 64 2.60 3.23 -9.17
CA ARG A 64 3.65 3.61 -8.22
C ARG A 64 4.13 2.46 -7.35
N ALA A 65 3.22 1.58 -6.95
CA ALA A 65 3.57 0.39 -6.18
C ALA A 65 4.13 -0.71 -7.08
N HIS A 66 3.52 -0.91 -8.23
CA HIS A 66 3.94 -1.94 -9.17
C HIS A 66 5.35 -1.68 -9.70
N GLU A 67 5.67 -0.44 -10.04
CA GLU A 67 7.01 -0.08 -10.51
C GLU A 67 8.05 -0.27 -9.40
N THR A 68 7.71 0.06 -8.16
CA THR A 68 8.57 -0.20 -7.01
C THR A 68 8.83 -1.70 -6.86
N ALA A 69 7.78 -2.52 -6.97
CA ALA A 69 7.89 -3.98 -6.87
C ALA A 69 8.75 -4.56 -7.99
N ARG A 70 8.66 -4.01 -9.20
CA ARG A 70 9.47 -4.48 -10.33
C ARG A 70 10.96 -4.31 -10.09
N ALA A 71 11.36 -3.25 -9.40
CA ALA A 71 12.77 -3.07 -9.04
C ALA A 71 13.24 -4.17 -8.08
N ILE A 72 12.38 -4.61 -7.16
CA ILE A 72 12.68 -5.74 -6.27
C ILE A 72 12.75 -7.04 -7.08
N ALA A 73 11.80 -7.22 -7.99
CA ALA A 73 11.71 -8.42 -8.84
C ALA A 73 12.94 -8.55 -9.74
N ASP A 74 13.41 -7.46 -10.32
CA ASP A 74 14.61 -7.46 -11.17
C ASP A 74 15.84 -7.93 -10.40
N ALA A 75 15.98 -7.51 -9.16
CA ALA A 75 17.10 -7.91 -8.31
C ALA A 75 16.97 -9.35 -7.80
N ALA A 76 15.74 -9.79 -7.53
CA ALA A 76 15.48 -11.12 -6.96
C ALA A 76 15.36 -12.23 -8.01
N GLY A 77 15.09 -11.86 -9.27
CA GLY A 77 14.92 -12.83 -10.35
C GLY A 77 13.59 -13.57 -10.31
N ILE A 78 12.58 -13.01 -9.69
CA ILE A 78 11.23 -13.60 -9.64
C ILE A 78 10.19 -12.55 -10.10
N PRO A 79 9.02 -13.00 -10.58
CA PRO A 79 8.01 -12.05 -11.10
C PRO A 79 7.26 -11.32 -10.01
N VAL A 80 6.64 -10.18 -10.39
CA VAL A 80 5.67 -9.49 -9.55
C VAL A 80 4.28 -10.04 -9.84
N VAL A 81 3.52 -10.29 -8.78
CA VAL A 81 2.10 -10.65 -8.88
C VAL A 81 1.28 -9.45 -8.35
N ALA A 82 0.54 -8.82 -9.24
CA ALA A 82 -0.31 -7.67 -8.88
C ALA A 82 -1.61 -8.14 -8.23
N HIS A 83 -2.09 -7.40 -7.24
CA HIS A 83 -3.33 -7.69 -6.55
C HIS A 83 -4.07 -6.40 -6.20
N SER A 84 -5.29 -6.23 -6.70
CA SER A 84 -6.08 -5.02 -6.47
C SER A 84 -6.48 -4.82 -5.00
N GLY A 85 -6.50 -5.89 -4.22
CA GLY A 85 -6.77 -5.81 -2.78
C GLY A 85 -5.70 -5.07 -1.98
N LEU A 86 -4.54 -4.81 -2.59
CA LEU A 86 -3.45 -4.06 -1.96
C LEU A 86 -3.47 -2.57 -2.33
N ARG A 87 -4.47 -2.10 -3.08
CA ARG A 87 -4.61 -0.68 -3.41
C ARG A 87 -4.76 0.18 -2.17
N GLU A 88 -4.36 1.43 -2.30
CA GLU A 88 -4.59 2.42 -1.25
C GLU A 88 -6.08 2.62 -0.98
N ARG A 89 -6.40 3.22 0.15
CA ARG A 89 -7.76 3.65 0.50
C ARG A 89 -8.33 4.55 -0.58
N ARG A 90 -9.59 4.32 -0.96
CA ARG A 90 -10.31 5.28 -1.80
C ARG A 90 -10.68 6.49 -0.95
N PHE A 91 -10.28 7.67 -1.40
CA PHE A 91 -10.60 8.90 -0.70
C PHE A 91 -11.70 9.71 -1.38
N GLY A 92 -12.26 9.21 -2.47
CA GLY A 92 -13.40 9.83 -3.15
C GLY A 92 -13.15 11.28 -3.53
N LEU A 93 -14.00 12.17 -3.03
CA LEU A 93 -13.93 13.61 -3.30
C LEU A 93 -12.56 14.22 -2.98
N PHE A 94 -11.83 13.65 -2.03
CA PHE A 94 -10.57 14.23 -1.56
C PHE A 94 -9.38 13.91 -2.47
N GLU A 95 -9.53 12.98 -3.39
CA GLU A 95 -8.41 12.60 -4.26
C GLU A 95 -7.98 13.77 -5.14
N GLY A 96 -6.68 14.01 -5.20
CA GLY A 96 -6.10 15.13 -5.93
C GLY A 96 -5.99 16.43 -5.14
N LYS A 97 -6.51 16.48 -3.94
CA LYS A 97 -6.55 17.68 -3.12
C LYS A 97 -5.56 17.59 -1.97
N THR A 98 -5.06 18.75 -1.52
CA THR A 98 -4.28 18.80 -0.29
C THR A 98 -5.22 18.86 0.90
N PHE A 99 -4.70 18.54 2.09
CA PHE A 99 -5.50 18.65 3.32
C PHE A 99 -5.98 20.09 3.53
N ASP A 100 -5.14 21.08 3.24
CA ASP A 100 -5.51 22.49 3.39
C ASP A 100 -6.67 22.86 2.48
N GLU A 101 -6.66 22.41 1.22
CA GLU A 101 -7.76 22.62 0.28
C GLU A 101 -9.06 22.00 0.79
N ILE A 102 -8.99 20.78 1.34
CA ILE A 102 -10.14 20.10 1.92
C ILE A 102 -10.66 20.86 3.12
N HIS A 103 -9.77 21.30 4.01
CA HIS A 103 -10.14 22.04 5.22
C HIS A 103 -10.82 23.36 4.89
N GLN A 104 -10.35 24.05 3.85
CA GLN A 104 -10.93 25.32 3.43
C GLN A 104 -12.29 25.13 2.73
N THR A 105 -12.42 24.11 1.90
CA THR A 105 -13.61 23.89 1.09
C THR A 105 -14.69 23.12 1.85
N TRP A 106 -14.29 22.11 2.62
CA TRP A 106 -15.20 21.22 3.35
C TRP A 106 -14.73 21.04 4.80
N PRO A 107 -14.80 22.08 5.64
CA PRO A 107 -14.24 22.00 7.00
C PRO A 107 -14.90 20.91 7.85
N ASP A 108 -16.19 20.65 7.66
CA ASP A 108 -16.88 19.59 8.41
C ASP A 108 -16.37 18.20 8.03
N HIS A 109 -16.14 17.97 6.74
CA HIS A 109 -15.57 16.71 6.28
C HIS A 109 -14.13 16.54 6.76
N ALA A 110 -13.34 17.62 6.75
CA ALA A 110 -11.98 17.57 7.26
C ALA A 110 -11.96 17.24 8.75
N HIS A 111 -12.90 17.79 9.51
CA HIS A 111 -13.05 17.52 10.94
C HIS A 111 -13.41 16.05 11.19
N ASP A 112 -14.38 15.51 10.45
CA ASP A 112 -14.79 14.12 10.57
C ASP A 112 -13.64 13.16 10.22
N TRP A 113 -12.88 13.48 9.18
CA TRP A 113 -11.74 12.66 8.77
C TRP A 113 -10.69 12.58 9.90
N LYS A 114 -10.40 13.72 10.54
CA LYS A 114 -9.43 13.77 11.64
C LYS A 114 -9.82 12.92 12.84
N LYS A 115 -11.12 12.73 13.08
CA LYS A 115 -11.61 11.92 14.18
C LYS A 115 -11.32 10.44 14.01
N ARG A 116 -10.98 9.98 12.79
CA ARG A 116 -10.70 8.59 12.45
C ARG A 116 -11.83 7.63 12.89
N ILE A 117 -13.06 8.06 12.67
CA ILE A 117 -14.23 7.22 12.95
C ILE A 117 -14.21 6.03 11.99
N PRO A 118 -14.24 4.78 12.49
CA PRO A 118 -14.05 3.60 11.62
C PRO A 118 -15.06 3.49 10.48
N GLU A 119 -16.31 3.89 10.70
CA GLU A 119 -17.39 3.76 9.72
C GLU A 119 -17.51 4.96 8.79
N TRP A 120 -16.80 6.05 9.07
CA TRP A 120 -16.90 7.26 8.26
C TRP A 120 -16.28 7.06 6.88
N GLU A 121 -17.03 7.43 5.86
CA GLU A 121 -16.59 7.36 4.47
C GLU A 121 -16.33 8.75 3.91
N PRO A 122 -15.17 8.97 3.25
CA PRO A 122 -15.00 10.20 2.48
C PRO A 122 -16.12 10.31 1.44
N PRO A 123 -16.65 11.53 1.19
CA PRO A 123 -17.73 11.70 0.21
C PRO A 123 -17.37 11.20 -1.18
N GLU A 124 -18.40 10.89 -1.99
CA GLU A 124 -18.27 10.46 -3.38
C GLU A 124 -17.54 9.13 -3.53
N GLY A 125 -17.99 8.12 -2.79
CA GLY A 125 -17.51 6.76 -2.94
C GLY A 125 -16.22 6.45 -2.22
N GLY A 126 -15.84 7.26 -1.24
CA GLY A 126 -14.67 6.97 -0.42
C GLY A 126 -14.86 5.73 0.43
N GLU A 127 -13.75 5.16 0.85
CA GLU A 127 -13.70 3.93 1.64
C GLU A 127 -13.53 4.29 3.11
N SER A 128 -14.31 3.67 4.01
CA SER A 128 -14.12 3.83 5.45
C SER A 128 -12.86 3.11 5.91
N LEU A 129 -12.37 3.47 7.11
CA LEU A 129 -11.26 2.75 7.72
C LEU A 129 -11.62 1.28 7.96
N LEU A 130 -12.87 1.00 8.34
CA LEU A 130 -13.33 -0.37 8.56
C LEU A 130 -13.32 -1.19 7.28
N GLN A 131 -13.80 -0.61 6.17
CA GLN A 131 -13.76 -1.27 4.85
C GLN A 131 -12.32 -1.52 4.39
N LEU A 132 -11.44 -0.57 4.59
CA LEU A 132 -10.02 -0.72 4.27
C LEU A 132 -9.42 -1.88 5.08
N ARG A 133 -9.69 -1.91 6.38
CA ARG A 133 -9.18 -2.96 7.26
C ARG A 133 -9.66 -4.34 6.82
N GLU A 134 -10.94 -4.48 6.50
CA GLU A 134 -11.49 -5.75 6.04
C GLU A 134 -10.83 -6.22 4.74
N ARG A 135 -10.66 -5.29 3.79
CA ARG A 135 -10.05 -5.59 2.49
C ARG A 135 -8.59 -6.01 2.65
N VAL A 136 -7.82 -5.25 3.41
CA VAL A 136 -6.40 -5.51 3.62
C VAL A 136 -6.19 -6.81 4.38
N THR A 137 -6.93 -7.02 5.46
CA THR A 137 -6.84 -8.24 6.27
C THR A 137 -7.12 -9.47 5.43
N ARG A 138 -8.21 -9.45 4.64
CA ARG A 138 -8.58 -10.56 3.77
C ARG A 138 -7.50 -10.83 2.73
N THR A 139 -7.05 -9.79 2.05
CA THR A 139 -6.04 -9.92 0.99
C THR A 139 -4.74 -10.48 1.54
N VAL A 140 -4.21 -9.89 2.60
CA VAL A 140 -2.92 -10.30 3.15
C VAL A 140 -2.99 -11.69 3.77
N SER A 141 -4.10 -12.03 4.44
CA SER A 141 -4.29 -13.38 4.99
C SER A 141 -4.30 -14.43 3.89
N ASP A 142 -4.97 -14.16 2.77
CA ASP A 142 -5.01 -15.09 1.63
C ASP A 142 -3.62 -15.28 1.03
N LEU A 143 -2.88 -14.18 0.85
CA LEU A 143 -1.52 -14.25 0.31
C LEU A 143 -0.57 -14.99 1.26
N ALA A 144 -0.65 -14.68 2.54
CA ALA A 144 0.20 -15.30 3.55
C ALA A 144 -0.05 -16.81 3.65
N ALA A 145 -1.31 -17.24 3.52
CA ALA A 145 -1.68 -18.65 3.61
C ALA A 145 -1.02 -19.52 2.51
N ARG A 146 -0.63 -18.90 1.39
CA ARG A 146 0.04 -19.61 0.28
C ARG A 146 1.53 -19.84 0.53
N HIS A 147 2.10 -19.25 1.57
CA HIS A 147 3.55 -19.19 1.78
C HIS A 147 3.95 -19.53 3.20
N CYS A 148 3.27 -20.50 3.83
CA CYS A 148 3.60 -20.91 5.19
C CYS A 148 5.07 -21.35 5.29
N GLY A 149 5.79 -20.78 6.25
CA GLY A 149 7.21 -21.05 6.44
C GLY A 149 8.13 -20.35 5.44
N GLU A 150 7.56 -19.54 4.57
CA GLU A 150 8.30 -18.82 3.53
C GLU A 150 8.31 -17.32 3.79
N GLN A 151 9.11 -16.59 3.01
CA GLN A 151 9.20 -15.13 3.11
C GLN A 151 8.73 -14.51 1.79
N ILE A 152 7.87 -13.52 1.89
CA ILE A 152 7.34 -12.79 0.74
C ILE A 152 7.50 -11.28 0.93
N ALA A 153 7.56 -10.55 -0.17
CA ALA A 153 7.50 -9.09 -0.16
C ALA A 153 6.09 -8.64 -0.56
N VAL A 154 5.58 -7.63 0.11
CA VAL A 154 4.30 -7.01 -0.21
C VAL A 154 4.53 -5.53 -0.38
N VAL A 155 4.33 -5.02 -1.59
CA VAL A 155 4.55 -3.62 -1.94
C VAL A 155 3.21 -2.93 -2.06
N ALA A 156 2.99 -1.92 -1.24
CA ALA A 156 1.69 -1.27 -1.15
C ALA A 156 1.82 0.21 -0.79
N HIS A 157 0.85 0.73 -0.07
CA HIS A 157 0.64 2.15 0.17
C HIS A 157 0.60 2.44 1.66
N GLY A 158 0.79 3.71 2.02
CA GLY A 158 0.87 4.12 3.41
C GLY A 158 -0.32 3.68 4.26
N GLY A 159 -1.55 3.86 3.74
CA GLY A 159 -2.75 3.45 4.48
C GLY A 159 -2.87 1.94 4.65
N VAL A 160 -2.45 1.18 3.65
CA VAL A 160 -2.43 -0.29 3.72
C VAL A 160 -1.42 -0.76 4.76
N LEU A 161 -0.22 -0.20 4.73
CA LEU A 161 0.83 -0.59 5.67
C LEU A 161 0.49 -0.19 7.11
N ASP A 162 -0.10 1.00 7.29
CA ASP A 162 -0.59 1.44 8.60
C ASP A 162 -1.65 0.48 9.14
N THR A 163 -2.56 0.02 8.27
CA THR A 163 -3.58 -0.96 8.63
C THR A 163 -2.95 -2.28 9.07
N LEU A 164 -1.97 -2.77 8.32
CA LEU A 164 -1.26 -4.01 8.67
C LEU A 164 -0.55 -3.89 10.02
N TYR A 165 0.06 -2.75 10.26
CA TYR A 165 0.79 -2.51 11.51
C TYR A 165 -0.14 -2.48 12.72
N ARG A 166 -1.40 -2.05 12.55
CA ARG A 166 -2.39 -1.95 13.62
C ARG A 166 -3.20 -3.22 13.85
N ILE A 167 -3.10 -4.20 12.98
CA ILE A 167 -3.72 -5.52 13.15
C ILE A 167 -2.89 -6.38 14.12
#